data_c0075f725125611888bf2463734b919e
#
_entry.id   c0075f725125611888bf2463734b919e
#
_cell.length_a   1.000
_cell.length_b   1.000
_cell.length_c   1.000
_cell.angle_alpha   90.00
_cell.angle_beta   90.00
_cell.angle_gamma   90.00
#
_symmetry.space_group_name_H-M   'P 1'
#
loop_
_entity.id
_entity.type
_entity.pdbx_description
1 polymer ?
#
loop_
_entity_poly.entity_id
_entity_poly.type
_entity_poly.pdbx_seq_one_letter_code
_entity_poly.pdbx_strand_id
1 'polypeptide(L)' 'MGGSIELYTTAGCPYSEAAREDLEWRGVDFVEYDVERDQEARERMLGLTGGNRTVPVIFEEGKPVEIGWMGRGCAV' A
#
# COMPACT_ATOMS: atom_id res chain seq x y z
N MET A 1 18.89 7.03 -9.51
CA MET A 1 17.49 6.86 -9.83
C MET A 1 16.81 5.98 -8.81
N GLY A 2 15.91 6.50 -8.05
CA GLY A 2 15.20 5.72 -7.06
C GLY A 2 14.18 4.80 -7.71
N GLY A 3 13.82 3.74 -7.04
CA GLY A 3 12.72 2.88 -7.46
C GLY A 3 11.39 3.59 -7.30
N SER A 4 10.36 3.03 -7.92
CA SER A 4 9.02 3.52 -7.76
C SER A 4 8.38 2.82 -6.56
N ILE A 5 7.96 3.60 -5.58
CA ILE A 5 7.28 3.06 -4.41
C ILE A 5 5.82 3.45 -4.49
N GLU A 6 4.94 2.46 -4.34
CA GLU A 6 3.50 2.68 -4.32
C GLU A 6 2.95 2.14 -3.02
N LEU A 7 2.06 2.92 -2.41
CA LEU A 7 1.42 2.55 -1.16
C LEU A 7 -0.08 2.45 -1.41
N TYR A 8 -0.64 1.27 -1.14
CA TYR A 8 -2.06 1.02 -1.32
C TYR A 8 -2.72 0.99 0.05
N THR A 9 -3.73 1.83 0.24
CA THR A 9 -4.34 2.06 1.54
C THR A 9 -5.86 2.12 1.45
N THR A 10 -6.50 2.25 2.61
CA THR A 10 -7.91 2.61 2.67
C THR A 10 -8.08 3.68 3.74
N ALA A 11 -9.08 4.54 3.57
CA ALA A 11 -9.36 5.59 4.53
C ALA A 11 -9.85 4.95 5.85
N GLY A 12 -9.44 5.55 6.96
CA GLY A 12 -9.86 5.09 8.27
C GLY A 12 -9.14 3.86 8.80
N CYS A 13 -8.14 3.37 8.07
CA CYS A 13 -7.34 2.23 8.55
C CYS A 13 -6.11 2.76 9.28
N PRO A 14 -5.98 2.51 10.59
CA PRO A 14 -4.82 3.03 11.33
C PRO A 14 -3.51 2.44 10.85
N TYR A 15 -3.53 1.24 10.32
CA TYR A 15 -2.31 0.62 9.80
C TYR A 15 -1.88 1.26 8.48
N SER A 16 -2.85 1.67 7.66
CA SER A 16 -2.54 2.43 6.45
C SER A 16 -1.92 3.77 6.80
N GLU A 17 -2.44 4.44 7.83
CA GLU A 17 -1.88 5.71 8.26
C GLU A 17 -0.47 5.54 8.80
N ALA A 18 -0.23 4.47 9.55
CA ALA A 18 1.10 4.21 10.09
C ALA A 18 2.11 3.98 8.97
N ALA A 19 1.73 3.24 7.94
CA ALA A 19 2.61 3.00 6.80
C ALA A 19 2.93 4.29 6.06
N ARG A 20 1.92 5.12 5.84
CA ARG A 20 2.12 6.42 5.18
C ARG A 20 3.09 7.28 5.97
N GLU A 21 2.87 7.37 7.28
CA GLU A 21 3.72 8.19 8.13
C GLU A 21 5.15 7.68 8.16
N ASP A 22 5.31 6.37 8.15
CA ASP A 22 6.64 5.79 8.14
C ASP A 22 7.39 6.14 6.86
N LEU A 23 6.73 6.05 5.71
CA LEU A 23 7.36 6.42 4.45
C LEU A 23 7.70 7.90 4.41
N GLU A 24 6.80 8.75 4.93
CA GLU A 24 7.05 10.18 5.00
C GLU A 24 8.22 10.49 5.93
N TRP A 25 8.27 9.80 7.04
CA TRP A 25 9.34 9.99 8.01
C TRP A 25 10.70 9.61 7.44
N ARG A 26 10.72 8.55 6.61
CA ARG A 26 11.97 8.12 5.96
C ARG A 26 12.40 9.05 4.85
N GLY A 27 11.53 9.95 4.41
CA GLY A 27 11.84 10.89 3.35
C GLY A 27 11.90 10.24 1.97
N VAL A 28 11.24 9.10 1.77
CA VAL A 28 11.20 8.46 0.45
C VAL A 28 10.00 8.97 -0.33
N ASP A 29 10.17 9.07 -1.64
CA ASP A 29 9.08 9.44 -2.52
C ASP A 29 8.20 8.23 -2.79
N PHE A 30 6.89 8.42 -2.69
CA PHE A 30 5.95 7.35 -2.97
C PHE A 30 4.64 7.94 -3.47
N VAL A 31 3.86 7.09 -4.16
CA VAL A 31 2.51 7.44 -4.60
C VAL A 31 1.54 6.60 -3.80
N GLU A 32 0.52 7.25 -3.25
CA GLU A 32 -0.48 6.56 -2.45
C GLU A 32 -1.77 6.41 -3.23
N TYR A 33 -2.37 5.23 -3.17
CA TYR A 33 -3.65 4.93 -3.79
C TYR A 33 -4.64 4.46 -2.72
N ASP A 34 -5.81 5.08 -2.70
CA ASP A 34 -6.91 4.63 -1.84
C ASP A 34 -7.71 3.61 -2.65
N VAL A 35 -7.58 2.33 -2.27
CA VAL A 35 -8.15 1.25 -3.08
C VAL A 35 -9.67 1.17 -3.00
N GLU A 36 -10.28 1.90 -2.08
CA GLU A 36 -11.73 1.97 -2.03
C GLU A 36 -12.29 3.05 -2.96
N ARG A 37 -11.46 4.03 -3.32
CA ARG A 37 -11.85 5.09 -4.23
C ARG A 37 -11.32 4.89 -5.64
N ASP A 38 -10.23 4.15 -5.78
CA ASP A 38 -9.56 3.92 -7.05
C ASP A 38 -9.66 2.44 -7.40
N GLN A 39 -10.65 2.09 -8.21
CA GLN A 39 -10.89 0.71 -8.53
C GLN A 39 -9.77 0.09 -9.36
N GLU A 40 -9.15 0.88 -10.23
CA GLU A 40 -8.02 0.37 -11.01
C GLU A 40 -6.84 0.01 -10.10
N ALA A 41 -6.58 0.86 -9.10
CA ALA A 41 -5.51 0.57 -8.16
C ALA A 41 -5.83 -0.67 -7.34
N ARG A 42 -7.11 -0.83 -6.96
CA ARG A 42 -7.54 -2.01 -6.22
C ARG A 42 -7.31 -3.27 -7.02
N GLU A 43 -7.71 -3.26 -8.29
CA GLU A 43 -7.52 -4.42 -9.16
C GLU A 43 -6.06 -4.74 -9.38
N ARG A 44 -5.24 -3.71 -9.54
CA ARG A 44 -3.80 -3.89 -9.69
C ARG A 44 -3.20 -4.53 -8.43
N MET A 45 -3.60 -4.03 -7.27
CA MET A 45 -3.14 -4.59 -6.00
C MET A 45 -3.53 -6.07 -5.88
N LEU A 46 -4.79 -6.38 -6.16
CA LEU A 46 -5.27 -7.75 -6.05
C LEU A 46 -4.55 -8.67 -7.03
N GLY A 47 -4.33 -8.19 -8.26
CA GLY A 47 -3.63 -8.99 -9.26
C GLY A 47 -2.18 -9.28 -8.90
N LEU A 48 -1.50 -8.31 -8.29
CA LEU A 48 -0.09 -8.45 -7.96
C LEU A 48 0.14 -9.16 -6.63
N THR A 49 -0.88 -9.27 -5.79
CA THR A 49 -0.75 -9.94 -4.48
C THR A 49 -1.45 -11.29 -4.43
N GLY A 50 -1.96 -11.75 -5.58
CA GLY A 50 -2.65 -13.03 -5.59
C GLY A 50 -4.03 -12.99 -4.93
N GLY A 51 -4.69 -11.83 -4.95
CA GLY A 51 -6.02 -11.69 -4.38
C GLY A 51 -6.03 -11.28 -2.92
N ASN A 52 -4.91 -10.84 -2.40
CA ASN A 52 -4.83 -10.42 -1.00
C ASN A 52 -5.49 -9.06 -0.82
N ARG A 53 -6.49 -9.01 0.07
CA ARG A 53 -7.29 -7.81 0.31
C ARG A 53 -6.79 -6.99 1.51
N THR A 54 -5.65 -7.35 2.05
CA THR A 54 -5.10 -6.64 3.20
C THR A 54 -4.39 -5.37 2.75
N VAL A 55 -4.72 -4.26 3.40
CA VAL A 55 -3.97 -3.01 3.25
C VAL A 55 -3.38 -2.64 4.60
N PRO A 56 -2.30 -1.88 4.68
CA PRO A 56 -1.58 -1.29 3.55
C PRO A 56 -0.72 -2.32 2.82
N VAL A 57 -0.44 -2.05 1.56
CA VAL A 57 0.51 -2.84 0.78
C VAL A 57 1.52 -1.88 0.18
N ILE A 58 2.79 -2.19 0.33
CA ILE A 58 3.87 -1.39 -0.25
C ILE A 58 4.45 -2.17 -1.41
N PHE A 59 4.47 -1.53 -2.58
CA PHE A 59 5.09 -2.08 -3.78
C PHE A 59 6.34 -1.29 -4.08
N GLU A 60 7.37 -2.00 -4.52
CA GLU A 60 8.59 -1.37 -5.00
C GLU A 60 8.88 -1.95 -6.36
N GLU A 61 8.87 -1.08 -7.38
CA GLU A 61 9.10 -1.45 -8.77
C GLU A 61 8.16 -2.57 -9.22
N GLY A 62 6.90 -2.45 -8.82
CA GLY A 62 5.87 -3.39 -9.24
C GLY A 62 5.82 -4.68 -8.46
N LYS A 63 6.63 -4.82 -7.42
CA LYS A 63 6.65 -6.04 -6.60
C LYS A 63 6.19 -5.72 -5.19
N PRO A 64 5.34 -6.57 -4.60
CA PRO A 64 4.93 -6.35 -3.21
C PRO A 64 6.11 -6.66 -2.29
N VAL A 65 6.50 -5.65 -1.52
CA VAL A 65 7.61 -5.81 -0.57
C VAL A 65 7.10 -5.89 0.85
N GLU A 66 5.88 -5.40 1.10
CA GLU A 66 5.28 -5.54 2.41
C GLU A 66 3.77 -5.56 2.27
N ILE A 67 3.11 -6.55 2.88
CA ILE A 67 1.67 -6.66 2.93
C ILE A 67 1.26 -6.55 4.38
N GLY A 68 0.47 -5.51 4.68
CA GLY A 68 0.10 -5.20 6.05
C GLY A 68 1.16 -4.33 6.71
N TRP A 69 0.93 -4.01 7.95
CA TRP A 69 1.82 -3.20 8.77
C TRP A 69 2.13 -3.99 10.04
N MET A 70 3.38 -4.43 10.16
CA MET A 70 3.83 -5.23 11.31
C MET A 70 2.91 -6.45 11.55
N GLY A 71 2.51 -7.09 10.46
CA GLY A 71 1.67 -8.28 10.51
C GLY A 71 0.19 -8.00 10.67
N ARG A 72 -0.23 -6.74 10.59
CA ARG A 72 -1.62 -6.34 10.75
C ARG A 72 -2.08 -5.49 9.59
N GLY A 73 -3.39 -5.39 9.42
CA GLY A 73 -3.94 -4.57 8.37
C GLY A 73 -5.45 -4.58 8.40
N CYS A 74 -6.02 -3.89 7.41
CA CYS A 74 -7.46 -3.83 7.23
C CYS A 74 -7.81 -4.56 5.95
N ALA A 75 -8.95 -5.25 5.94
CA ALA A 75 -9.43 -5.92 4.74
C ALA A 75 -10.27 -4.97 3.90
N VAL A 76 -10.10 -4.99 2.61
CA VAL A 76 -10.88 -4.16 1.69
C VAL A 76 -11.66 -4.98 0.68
#